data_591f92ecd7ebab130262d3b6648fd7b7
#
_entry.id   591f92ecd7ebab130262d3b6648fd7b7
#
_cell.length_a   1.000
_cell.length_b   1.000
_cell.length_c   1.000
_cell.angle_alpha   90.00
_cell.angle_beta   90.00
_cell.angle_gamma   90.00
#
_symmetry.space_group_name_H-M   'P 1'
#
loop_
_entity.id
_entity.type
_entity.pdbx_description
1 polymer ?
#
loop_
_entity_poly.entity_id
_entity_poly.type
_entity_poly.pdbx_seq_one_letter_code
_entity_poly.pdbx_strand_id
1 'polypeptide(L)'
;MKVSLANVAAVLVVLTVSGASTAQTAPRAEDVQRVERLVATLAQEAATLCPLSDPGDQHALDRCRSALFNNSYLKRSLARIVLWGRPSPVPGARLKDTTLTQFGGEVLSGLYLPLFMFNGRYRVEYDATEARYRARLEAVFRNNLMPGQYPYPFWHDAKKWNGYERANGLTLWIDPYTSKIVVGQFSRQEGADPRLNTVSRIPSAFDGKWMWVDGNGEPQPKPALFVGLFRADNPYLEQLQTTYKDLALAMRKGTCNTCHVPDNPERMKRLVLLQTPAHAAAEIKRLMAAVRNDRMPLDEIGIEKELDAETKALLLRFGAAFESTVVAAYAWEKGD
;
A
#
# COMPACT_ATOMS: atom_id res chain seq x y z
N MET A 1 55.82 14.07 74.53
CA MET A 1 54.99 14.59 73.45
C MET A 1 54.07 13.49 72.99
N LYS A 2 52.75 13.63 73.30
CA LYS A 2 51.72 12.68 72.91
C LYS A 2 51.06 13.23 71.66
N VAL A 3 51.10 12.44 70.60
CA VAL A 3 50.37 12.79 69.34
C VAL A 3 49.06 11.98 69.33
N SER A 4 47.96 12.69 69.30
CA SER A 4 46.60 12.15 69.29
C SER A 4 46.22 11.82 67.82
N LEU A 5 45.83 10.56 67.52
CA LEU A 5 45.27 10.14 66.25
C LEU A 5 43.76 10.42 66.27
N ALA A 6 43.31 11.31 65.41
CA ALA A 6 41.91 11.56 65.16
C ALA A 6 41.37 10.53 64.11
N ASN A 7 40.36 9.78 64.55
CA ASN A 7 39.60 8.87 63.69
C ASN A 7 38.75 9.66 62.69
N VAL A 8 39.02 9.48 61.38
CA VAL A 8 38.15 9.95 60.31
C VAL A 8 37.22 8.79 59.91
N ALA A 9 35.97 8.86 60.31
CA ALA A 9 34.94 7.94 59.84
C ALA A 9 34.47 8.33 58.43
N ALA A 10 34.80 7.53 57.44
CA ALA A 10 34.30 7.68 56.07
C ALA A 10 32.87 7.11 56.02
N VAL A 11 31.90 7.97 55.81
CA VAL A 11 30.51 7.60 55.53
C VAL A 11 30.38 7.24 54.07
N LEU A 12 30.21 5.96 53.78
CA LEU A 12 29.95 5.46 52.44
C LEU A 12 28.44 5.66 52.13
N VAL A 13 28.12 6.67 51.36
CA VAL A 13 26.74 6.84 50.82
C VAL A 13 26.58 5.92 49.61
N VAL A 14 25.93 4.78 49.81
CA VAL A 14 25.51 3.92 48.73
C VAL A 14 24.26 4.53 48.07
N LEU A 15 24.45 5.22 46.94
CA LEU A 15 23.39 5.61 46.05
C LEU A 15 22.84 4.38 45.32
N THR A 16 21.79 3.78 45.85
CA THR A 16 20.99 2.80 45.09
C THR A 16 20.24 3.54 43.96
N VAL A 17 20.83 3.51 42.77
CA VAL A 17 20.10 3.89 41.52
C VAL A 17 19.07 2.81 41.31
N SER A 18 17.83 3.09 41.77
CA SER A 18 16.65 2.30 41.39
C SER A 18 16.44 2.52 39.88
N GLY A 19 16.98 1.66 39.05
CA GLY A 19 16.65 1.61 37.65
C GLY A 19 15.16 1.32 37.52
N ALA A 20 14.36 2.35 37.28
CA ALA A 20 12.99 2.17 36.86
C ALA A 20 13.02 1.43 35.52
N SER A 21 12.87 0.10 35.59
CA SER A 21 12.56 -0.71 34.43
C SER A 21 11.21 -0.21 33.93
N THR A 22 11.20 0.58 32.85
CA THR A 22 9.97 0.92 32.16
C THR A 22 9.39 -0.39 31.64
N ALA A 23 8.48 -0.97 32.40
CA ALA A 23 7.69 -2.10 31.95
C ALA A 23 7.03 -1.68 30.63
N GLN A 24 7.48 -2.27 29.54
CA GLN A 24 6.96 -2.02 28.23
C GLN A 24 5.50 -2.50 28.23
N THR A 25 4.58 -1.55 28.23
CA THR A 25 3.14 -1.82 28.34
C THR A 25 2.73 -2.66 27.13
N ALA A 26 2.08 -3.78 27.35
CA ALA A 26 1.48 -4.57 26.29
C ALA A 26 0.55 -3.68 25.44
N PRO A 27 0.49 -3.89 24.12
CA PRO A 27 -0.36 -3.09 23.25
C PRO A 27 -1.82 -3.23 23.67
N ARG A 28 -2.61 -2.16 23.56
CA ARG A 28 -4.05 -2.19 23.81
C ARG A 28 -4.74 -3.10 22.78
N ALA A 29 -5.77 -3.81 23.19
CA ALA A 29 -6.52 -4.69 22.29
C ALA A 29 -7.07 -3.94 21.05
N GLU A 30 -7.50 -2.71 21.22
CA GLU A 30 -7.99 -1.84 20.14
C GLU A 30 -6.90 -1.53 19.11
N ASP A 31 -5.68 -1.27 19.56
CA ASP A 31 -4.54 -1.01 18.68
C ASP A 31 -4.16 -2.25 17.87
N VAL A 32 -4.19 -3.41 18.51
CA VAL A 32 -3.96 -4.70 17.83
C VAL A 32 -4.99 -4.91 16.73
N GLN A 33 -6.27 -4.76 17.04
CA GLN A 33 -7.37 -4.93 16.07
C GLN A 33 -7.29 -3.90 14.93
N ARG A 34 -6.93 -2.66 15.23
CA ARG A 34 -6.74 -1.62 14.21
C ARG A 34 -5.62 -2.00 13.25
N VAL A 35 -4.48 -2.45 13.76
CA VAL A 35 -3.35 -2.85 12.93
C VAL A 35 -3.64 -4.13 12.15
N GLU A 36 -4.34 -5.09 12.74
CA GLU A 36 -4.78 -6.28 12.02
C GLU A 36 -5.67 -5.93 10.83
N ARG A 37 -6.65 -5.06 10.99
CA ARG A 37 -7.49 -4.57 9.88
C ARG A 37 -6.66 -3.87 8.80
N LEU A 38 -5.74 -2.98 9.23
CA LEU A 38 -4.81 -2.33 8.32
C LEU A 38 -4.06 -3.35 7.46
N VAL A 39 -3.46 -4.36 8.11
CA VAL A 39 -2.62 -5.35 7.42
C VAL A 39 -3.46 -6.29 6.55
N ALA A 40 -4.65 -6.68 6.99
CA ALA A 40 -5.58 -7.45 6.16
C ALA A 40 -5.91 -6.68 4.86
N THR A 41 -6.19 -5.38 4.96
CA THR A 41 -6.46 -4.52 3.80
C THR A 41 -5.22 -4.42 2.90
N LEU A 42 -4.03 -4.25 3.48
CA LEU A 42 -2.77 -4.22 2.72
C LEU A 42 -2.51 -5.54 2.00
N ALA A 43 -2.70 -6.66 2.67
CA ALA A 43 -2.51 -7.99 2.08
C ALA A 43 -3.49 -8.25 0.93
N GLN A 44 -4.74 -7.86 1.10
CA GLN A 44 -5.77 -8.00 0.08
C GLN A 44 -5.49 -7.11 -1.12
N GLU A 45 -5.15 -5.83 -0.91
CA GLU A 45 -4.78 -4.94 -1.98
C GLU A 45 -3.54 -5.44 -2.71
N ALA A 46 -2.48 -5.80 -1.99
CA ALA A 46 -1.26 -6.32 -2.59
C ALA A 46 -1.52 -7.55 -3.46
N ALA A 47 -2.33 -8.51 -2.99
CA ALA A 47 -2.72 -9.68 -3.76
C ALA A 47 -3.61 -9.35 -4.96
N THR A 48 -4.38 -8.27 -4.90
CA THR A 48 -5.24 -7.81 -5.99
C THR A 48 -4.45 -7.09 -7.07
N LEU A 49 -3.55 -6.17 -6.67
CA LEU A 49 -2.76 -5.34 -7.59
C LEU A 49 -1.58 -6.09 -8.19
N CYS A 50 -0.95 -6.95 -7.39
CA CYS A 50 0.27 -7.68 -7.73
C CYS A 50 0.08 -9.18 -7.47
N PRO A 51 -0.89 -9.84 -8.12
CA PRO A 51 -1.17 -11.25 -7.91
C PRO A 51 -0.01 -12.13 -8.37
N LEU A 52 -0.02 -13.38 -7.89
CA LEU A 52 0.88 -14.40 -8.41
C LEU A 52 0.66 -14.55 -9.93
N SER A 53 1.74 -14.49 -10.67
CA SER A 53 1.81 -14.64 -12.13
C SER A 53 3.16 -15.24 -12.51
N ASP A 54 3.43 -15.40 -13.79
CA ASP A 54 4.79 -15.71 -14.24
C ASP A 54 5.76 -14.61 -13.75
N PRO A 55 6.86 -14.97 -13.07
CA PRO A 55 7.84 -14.00 -12.61
C PRO A 55 8.47 -13.13 -13.71
N GLY A 56 8.46 -13.60 -14.96
CA GLY A 56 8.96 -12.87 -16.13
C GLY A 56 7.90 -12.03 -16.84
N ASP A 57 6.64 -12.08 -16.43
CA ASP A 57 5.55 -11.33 -17.10
C ASP A 57 5.71 -9.82 -16.89
N GLN A 58 6.18 -9.14 -17.95
CA GLN A 58 6.39 -7.70 -18.00
C GLN A 58 5.07 -6.93 -17.89
N HIS A 59 4.01 -7.42 -18.50
CA HIS A 59 2.70 -6.77 -18.43
C HIS A 59 2.13 -6.83 -17.02
N ALA A 60 2.29 -7.96 -16.33
CA ALA A 60 1.89 -8.07 -14.93
C ALA A 60 2.73 -7.16 -14.03
N LEU A 61 4.04 -7.03 -14.27
CA LEU A 61 4.90 -6.09 -13.57
C LEU A 61 4.45 -4.65 -13.79
N ASP A 62 4.18 -4.27 -15.03
CA ASP A 62 3.79 -2.90 -15.37
C ASP A 62 2.44 -2.52 -14.79
N ARG A 63 1.46 -3.45 -14.81
CA ARG A 63 0.18 -3.25 -14.13
C ARG A 63 0.37 -3.06 -12.63
N CYS A 64 1.12 -3.96 -11.98
CA CYS A 64 1.42 -3.88 -10.55
C CYS A 64 2.15 -2.57 -10.21
N ARG A 65 3.19 -2.20 -10.97
CA ARG A 65 3.97 -0.98 -10.78
C ARG A 65 3.10 0.28 -10.90
N SER A 66 2.31 0.36 -11.96
CA SER A 66 1.39 1.47 -12.19
C SER A 66 0.37 1.58 -11.04
N ALA A 67 -0.19 0.45 -10.65
CA ALA A 67 -1.19 0.38 -9.61
C ALA A 67 -0.65 0.82 -8.24
N LEU A 68 0.51 0.32 -7.84
CA LEU A 68 1.13 0.70 -6.56
C LEU A 68 1.63 2.13 -6.53
N PHE A 69 2.19 2.62 -7.66
CA PHE A 69 2.74 3.97 -7.75
C PHE A 69 1.65 5.05 -7.67
N ASN A 70 0.50 4.80 -8.29
CA ASN A 70 -0.58 5.77 -8.39
C ASN A 70 -1.50 5.74 -7.17
N ASN A 71 -0.94 6.00 -5.97
CA ASN A 71 -1.73 6.29 -4.78
C ASN A 71 -2.55 5.12 -4.20
N SER A 72 -2.06 3.88 -4.32
CA SER A 72 -2.65 2.72 -3.63
C SER A 72 -2.74 2.93 -2.10
N TYR A 73 -3.59 2.17 -1.45
CA TYR A 73 -3.66 2.16 0.02
C TYR A 73 -2.32 1.80 0.64
N LEU A 74 -1.60 0.82 0.03
CA LEU A 74 -0.25 0.46 0.43
C LEU A 74 0.69 1.67 0.38
N LYS A 75 0.72 2.42 -0.75
CA LYS A 75 1.54 3.63 -0.86
C LYS A 75 1.19 4.66 0.22
N ARG A 76 -0.09 4.90 0.45
CA ARG A 76 -0.55 5.84 1.48
C ARG A 76 -0.21 5.39 2.90
N SER A 77 -0.07 4.09 3.12
CA SER A 77 0.33 3.51 4.41
C SER A 77 1.83 3.62 4.67
N LEU A 78 2.64 3.91 3.65
CA LEU A 78 4.08 4.17 3.83
C LEU A 78 4.30 5.50 4.54
N ALA A 79 5.33 5.55 5.39
CA ALA A 79 5.88 6.80 5.88
C ALA A 79 6.55 7.56 4.73
N ARG A 80 6.77 8.87 4.91
CA ARG A 80 7.47 9.70 3.92
C ARG A 80 8.86 9.14 3.59
N ILE A 81 9.55 8.63 4.61
CA ILE A 81 10.82 7.92 4.50
C ILE A 81 10.62 6.53 5.08
N VAL A 82 11.00 5.51 4.34
CA VAL A 82 10.92 4.11 4.73
C VAL A 82 12.32 3.50 4.66
N LEU A 83 12.70 2.78 5.68
CA LEU A 83 13.91 1.99 5.67
C LEU A 83 13.66 0.65 4.96
N TRP A 84 14.56 0.24 4.09
CA TRP A 84 14.41 -0.96 3.29
C TRP A 84 15.67 -1.82 3.28
N GLY A 85 15.53 -3.13 3.44
CA GLY A 85 16.65 -4.03 3.35
C GLY A 85 16.34 -5.47 3.77
N ARG A 86 17.33 -6.15 4.28
CA ARG A 86 17.20 -7.51 4.83
C ARG A 86 17.19 -7.47 6.35
N PRO A 87 16.50 -8.41 7.02
CA PRO A 87 16.70 -8.61 8.44
C PRO A 87 18.16 -9.05 8.70
N SER A 88 18.67 -8.74 9.87
CA SER A 88 19.95 -9.29 10.31
C SER A 88 19.87 -10.83 10.36
N PRO A 89 20.90 -11.54 9.93
CA PRO A 89 20.97 -13.00 10.12
C PRO A 89 21.21 -13.40 11.59
N VAL A 90 21.57 -12.43 12.44
CA VAL A 90 21.83 -12.70 13.87
C VAL A 90 20.50 -12.80 14.62
N PRO A 91 20.21 -13.92 15.29
CA PRO A 91 19.02 -14.07 16.10
C PRO A 91 18.93 -12.99 17.19
N GLY A 92 17.75 -12.36 17.32
CA GLY A 92 17.52 -11.30 18.30
C GLY A 92 18.13 -9.93 17.96
N ALA A 93 18.75 -9.78 16.79
CA ALA A 93 19.24 -8.46 16.34
C ALA A 93 18.08 -7.46 16.22
N ARG A 94 18.33 -6.25 16.68
CA ARG A 94 17.36 -5.15 16.59
C ARG A 94 17.40 -4.50 15.22
N LEU A 95 16.34 -3.75 14.88
CA LEU A 95 16.27 -2.97 13.63
C LEU A 95 17.48 -2.03 13.47
N LYS A 96 17.93 -1.40 14.55
CA LYS A 96 19.12 -0.54 14.55
C LYS A 96 20.43 -1.27 14.20
N ASP A 97 20.46 -2.59 14.37
CA ASP A 97 21.63 -3.41 14.11
C ASP A 97 21.60 -4.02 12.69
N THR A 98 20.64 -3.61 11.87
CA THR A 98 20.50 -4.03 10.47
C THR A 98 20.95 -2.93 9.51
N THR A 99 21.55 -3.34 8.39
CA THR A 99 21.88 -2.40 7.31
C THR A 99 20.63 -2.16 6.46
N LEU A 100 20.07 -0.96 6.56
CA LEU A 100 18.87 -0.55 5.84
C LEU A 100 19.15 0.69 5.01
N THR A 101 18.59 0.72 3.81
CA THR A 101 18.67 1.87 2.91
C THR A 101 17.42 2.74 3.08
N GLN A 102 17.56 4.05 3.06
CA GLN A 102 16.44 4.97 3.09
C GLN A 102 15.85 5.17 1.71
N PHE A 103 14.53 5.05 1.62
CA PHE A 103 13.78 5.38 0.40
C PHE A 103 12.61 6.33 0.73
N GLY A 104 12.28 7.17 -0.22
CA GLY A 104 10.97 7.81 -0.22
C GLY A 104 9.88 6.76 -0.44
N GLY A 105 8.72 6.91 0.20
CA GLY A 105 7.61 5.98 0.02
C GLY A 105 7.22 5.78 -1.44
N GLU A 106 7.35 6.81 -2.28
CA GLU A 106 7.11 6.73 -3.72
C GLU A 106 8.09 5.83 -4.45
N VAL A 107 9.38 5.93 -4.12
CA VAL A 107 10.42 5.08 -4.70
C VAL A 107 10.18 3.62 -4.32
N LEU A 108 9.85 3.38 -3.05
CA LEU A 108 9.58 2.02 -2.59
C LEU A 108 8.34 1.44 -3.27
N SER A 109 7.22 2.17 -3.30
CA SER A 109 5.97 1.70 -3.91
C SER A 109 6.06 1.56 -5.43
N GLY A 110 6.84 2.40 -6.11
CA GLY A 110 6.94 2.41 -7.57
C GLY A 110 8.00 1.48 -8.15
N LEU A 111 9.08 1.21 -7.43
CA LEU A 111 10.22 0.48 -7.98
C LEU A 111 10.49 -0.87 -7.31
N TYR A 112 10.36 -0.96 -5.99
CA TYR A 112 10.80 -2.14 -5.25
C TYR A 112 9.66 -3.08 -4.87
N LEU A 113 8.53 -2.56 -4.37
CA LEU A 113 7.37 -3.39 -4.03
C LEU A 113 6.78 -4.13 -5.24
N PRO A 114 6.72 -3.55 -6.47
CA PRO A 114 6.22 -4.27 -7.63
C PRO A 114 7.04 -5.50 -8.05
N LEU A 115 8.25 -5.63 -7.52
CA LEU A 115 9.06 -6.83 -7.73
C LEU A 115 8.55 -8.05 -6.97
N PHE A 116 7.57 -7.85 -6.09
CA PHE A 116 6.92 -8.91 -5.34
C PHE A 116 5.51 -9.16 -5.86
N MET A 117 5.11 -10.43 -5.83
CA MET A 117 3.76 -10.92 -6.11
C MET A 117 3.20 -11.51 -4.83
N PHE A 118 1.91 -11.31 -4.57
CA PHE A 118 1.30 -11.63 -3.29
C PHE A 118 0.13 -12.61 -3.48
N ASN A 119 -0.08 -13.46 -2.47
CA ASN A 119 -1.18 -14.43 -2.44
C ASN A 119 -2.26 -14.10 -1.39
N GLY A 120 -2.13 -13.00 -0.67
CA GLY A 120 -3.07 -12.59 0.36
C GLY A 120 -2.84 -13.24 1.72
N ARG A 121 -1.77 -14.01 1.90
CA ARG A 121 -1.43 -14.58 3.21
C ARG A 121 -0.59 -13.60 4.01
N TYR A 122 -0.97 -13.42 5.28
CA TYR A 122 -0.32 -12.45 6.15
C TYR A 122 -0.37 -12.87 7.62
N ARG A 123 0.47 -12.22 8.43
CA ARG A 123 0.47 -12.33 9.89
C ARG A 123 0.85 -11.01 10.51
N VAL A 124 0.27 -10.72 11.67
CA VAL A 124 0.60 -9.53 12.48
C VAL A 124 1.08 -9.99 13.85
N GLU A 125 2.16 -9.40 14.32
CA GLU A 125 2.70 -9.61 15.65
C GLU A 125 3.17 -8.28 16.23
N TYR A 126 2.98 -8.09 17.53
CA TYR A 126 3.62 -6.98 18.23
C TYR A 126 5.00 -7.40 18.68
N ASP A 127 6.01 -6.63 18.32
CA ASP A 127 7.38 -6.81 18.77
C ASP A 127 7.67 -5.84 19.93
N ALA A 128 7.71 -6.37 21.14
CA ALA A 128 7.91 -5.56 22.34
C ALA A 128 9.32 -4.94 22.38
N THR A 129 10.31 -5.57 21.75
CA THR A 129 11.69 -5.07 21.72
C THR A 129 11.82 -3.81 20.88
N GLU A 130 11.10 -3.76 19.74
CA GLU A 130 11.06 -2.62 18.85
C GLU A 130 9.89 -1.66 19.15
N ALA A 131 8.99 -2.05 20.06
CA ALA A 131 7.73 -1.33 20.34
C ALA A 131 6.93 -1.02 19.07
N ARG A 132 6.84 -1.99 18.13
CA ARG A 132 6.21 -1.87 16.83
C ARG A 132 5.45 -3.12 16.45
N TYR A 133 4.51 -2.96 15.53
CA TYR A 133 3.88 -4.11 14.90
C TYR A 133 4.70 -4.58 13.72
N ARG A 134 4.81 -5.89 13.60
CA ARG A 134 5.47 -6.58 12.51
C ARG A 134 4.41 -7.30 11.68
N ALA A 135 4.16 -6.82 10.49
CA ALA A 135 3.26 -7.42 9.51
C ALA A 135 4.08 -8.20 8.49
N ARG A 136 3.88 -9.50 8.44
CA ARG A 136 4.47 -10.35 7.42
C ARG A 136 3.45 -10.61 6.32
N LEU A 137 3.84 -10.36 5.08
CA LEU A 137 3.11 -10.76 3.88
C LEU A 137 3.87 -11.90 3.21
N GLU A 138 3.17 -12.97 2.84
CA GLU A 138 3.76 -14.00 1.98
C GLU A 138 3.82 -13.48 0.54
N ALA A 139 4.96 -13.64 -0.10
CA ALA A 139 5.23 -13.04 -1.40
C ALA A 139 6.16 -13.94 -2.22
N VAL A 140 6.17 -13.71 -3.52
CA VAL A 140 7.13 -14.31 -4.45
C VAL A 140 7.84 -13.21 -5.21
N PHE A 141 9.16 -13.27 -5.24
CA PHE A 141 9.96 -12.30 -5.99
C PHE A 141 9.94 -12.59 -7.49
N ARG A 142 9.85 -11.54 -8.31
CA ARG A 142 9.95 -11.64 -9.78
C ARG A 142 11.41 -11.82 -10.19
N ASN A 143 11.87 -13.04 -10.27
CA ASN A 143 13.27 -13.38 -10.49
C ASN A 143 13.63 -13.68 -11.97
N ASN A 144 12.69 -13.48 -12.89
CA ASN A 144 12.86 -13.81 -14.31
C ASN A 144 12.47 -12.64 -15.23
N LEU A 145 12.67 -11.40 -14.75
CA LEU A 145 12.43 -10.22 -15.58
C LEU A 145 13.57 -10.01 -16.57
N MET A 146 13.26 -9.34 -17.68
CA MET A 146 14.26 -8.97 -18.69
C MET A 146 15.28 -7.99 -18.12
N PRO A 147 16.52 -7.98 -18.63
CA PRO A 147 17.51 -6.98 -18.29
C PRO A 147 16.97 -5.56 -18.41
N GLY A 148 17.30 -4.70 -17.44
CA GLY A 148 16.83 -3.31 -17.38
C GLY A 148 15.47 -3.11 -16.69
N GLN A 149 14.75 -4.19 -16.36
CA GLN A 149 13.47 -4.10 -15.63
C GLN A 149 13.64 -4.04 -14.11
N TYR A 150 14.79 -4.41 -13.60
CA TYR A 150 15.13 -4.28 -12.20
C TYR A 150 15.61 -2.85 -11.88
N PRO A 151 15.28 -2.30 -10.69
CA PRO A 151 15.82 -1.03 -10.25
C PRO A 151 17.30 -1.14 -9.87
N TYR A 152 17.97 0.00 -9.70
CA TYR A 152 19.32 0.04 -9.13
C TYR A 152 19.36 -0.73 -7.79
N PRO A 153 20.39 -1.52 -7.50
CA PRO A 153 21.60 -1.77 -8.31
C PRO A 153 21.54 -3.01 -9.22
N PHE A 154 20.38 -3.60 -9.43
CA PHE A 154 20.29 -4.91 -10.09
C PHE A 154 20.09 -4.90 -11.57
N TRP A 155 19.84 -3.83 -12.19
CA TRP A 155 19.44 -3.57 -13.58
C TRP A 155 19.45 -4.74 -14.56
N HIS A 156 20.43 -5.65 -14.40
CA HIS A 156 20.67 -6.74 -15.36
C HIS A 156 20.41 -8.12 -14.77
N ASP A 157 20.52 -8.30 -13.45
CA ASP A 157 20.45 -9.61 -12.85
C ASP A 157 20.01 -9.57 -11.38
N ALA A 158 18.84 -10.11 -11.11
CA ALA A 158 18.33 -10.24 -9.75
C ALA A 158 19.21 -11.12 -8.86
N LYS A 159 19.96 -12.07 -9.46
CA LYS A 159 20.85 -12.98 -8.71
C LYS A 159 21.98 -12.23 -8.03
N LYS A 160 22.34 -11.07 -8.52
CA LYS A 160 23.35 -10.20 -7.87
C LYS A 160 22.84 -9.60 -6.55
N TRP A 161 21.55 -9.67 -6.29
CA TRP A 161 20.98 -9.29 -5.00
C TRP A 161 20.92 -10.50 -4.09
N ASN A 162 21.95 -10.68 -3.38
CA ASN A 162 22.16 -11.76 -2.44
C ASN A 162 20.87 -12.10 -1.65
N GLY A 163 20.15 -13.13 -2.09
CA GLY A 163 18.94 -13.65 -1.48
C GLY A 163 17.64 -13.00 -1.90
N TYR A 164 17.64 -11.99 -2.75
CA TYR A 164 16.41 -11.35 -3.23
C TYR A 164 15.64 -12.27 -4.16
N GLU A 165 16.34 -12.92 -5.07
CA GLU A 165 15.75 -13.85 -6.03
C GLU A 165 14.99 -15.02 -5.39
N ARG A 166 15.23 -15.27 -4.13
CA ARG A 166 14.58 -16.33 -3.35
C ARG A 166 13.69 -15.80 -2.24
N ALA A 167 13.45 -14.49 -2.21
CA ALA A 167 12.61 -13.91 -1.17
C ALA A 167 11.16 -14.40 -1.35
N ASN A 168 10.60 -14.91 -0.25
CA ASN A 168 9.23 -15.41 -0.18
C ASN A 168 8.40 -14.73 0.91
N GLY A 169 8.91 -13.66 1.47
CA GLY A 169 8.23 -12.90 2.50
C GLY A 169 8.68 -11.45 2.51
N LEU A 170 7.72 -10.60 2.76
CA LEU A 170 7.89 -9.18 3.00
C LEU A 170 7.40 -8.86 4.41
N THR A 171 8.28 -8.33 5.24
CA THR A 171 7.96 -7.88 6.59
C THR A 171 7.88 -6.37 6.60
N LEU A 172 6.75 -5.83 7.02
CA LEU A 172 6.48 -4.41 7.15
C LEU A 172 6.40 -4.07 8.65
N TRP A 173 7.18 -3.09 9.08
CA TRP A 173 7.16 -2.61 10.45
C TRP A 173 6.32 -1.36 10.55
N ILE A 174 5.29 -1.43 11.37
CA ILE A 174 4.26 -0.41 11.50
C ILE A 174 4.43 0.31 12.84
N ASP A 175 4.54 1.61 12.76
CA ASP A 175 4.57 2.48 13.92
C ASP A 175 3.18 2.50 14.59
N PRO A 176 3.07 2.20 15.88
CA PRO A 176 1.78 2.06 16.58
C PRO A 176 1.01 3.39 16.70
N TYR A 177 1.72 4.52 16.70
CA TYR A 177 1.11 5.84 16.90
C TYR A 177 0.57 6.42 15.59
N THR A 178 1.34 6.28 14.52
CA THR A 178 0.99 6.86 13.22
C THR A 178 0.28 5.88 12.29
N SER A 179 0.29 4.59 12.62
CA SER A 179 -0.15 3.49 11.74
C SER A 179 0.56 3.48 10.38
N LYS A 180 1.77 4.07 10.30
CA LYS A 180 2.57 4.11 9.08
C LYS A 180 3.60 3.00 9.05
N ILE A 181 3.85 2.48 7.86
CA ILE A 181 4.95 1.57 7.59
C ILE A 181 6.24 2.37 7.56
N VAL A 182 7.15 2.08 8.47
CA VAL A 182 8.43 2.81 8.62
C VAL A 182 9.63 1.99 8.17
N VAL A 183 9.51 0.65 8.15
CA VAL A 183 10.56 -0.26 7.67
C VAL A 183 9.91 -1.36 6.84
N GLY A 184 10.54 -1.73 5.72
CA GLY A 184 10.24 -2.90 4.93
C GLY A 184 11.46 -3.82 4.86
N GLN A 185 11.26 -5.11 5.08
CA GLN A 185 12.33 -6.11 4.99
C GLN A 185 11.85 -7.30 4.17
N PHE A 186 12.64 -7.67 3.18
CA PHE A 186 12.42 -8.90 2.43
C PHE A 186 13.21 -10.04 3.06
N SER A 187 12.65 -11.23 3.06
CA SER A 187 13.28 -12.40 3.66
C SER A 187 12.94 -13.67 2.88
N ARG A 188 13.81 -14.66 3.04
CA ARG A 188 13.51 -16.05 2.71
C ARG A 188 13.16 -16.78 4.01
N GLN A 189 12.05 -17.49 4.00
CA GLN A 189 11.77 -18.47 5.06
C GLN A 189 11.72 -19.87 4.47
N GLU A 190 12.17 -20.82 5.23
CA GLU A 190 12.07 -22.25 4.90
C GLU A 190 10.76 -22.79 5.47
N GLY A 191 10.04 -23.54 4.63
CA GLY A 191 8.77 -24.13 4.99
C GLY A 191 7.57 -23.18 4.99
N ALA A 192 6.39 -23.75 5.11
CA ALA A 192 5.14 -23.00 5.25
C ALA A 192 4.97 -22.49 6.68
N ASP A 193 4.52 -21.27 6.86
CA ASP A 193 4.08 -20.77 8.17
C ASP A 193 2.58 -21.03 8.35
N PRO A 194 2.18 -21.99 9.20
CA PRO A 194 0.77 -22.32 9.39
C PRO A 194 -0.03 -21.24 10.11
N ARG A 195 0.65 -20.23 10.69
CA ARG A 195 0.03 -19.14 11.44
C ARG A 195 -0.40 -17.97 10.56
N LEU A 196 -0.23 -18.07 9.24
CA LEU A 196 -0.65 -17.02 8.33
C LEU A 196 -2.17 -17.02 8.17
N ASN A 197 -2.77 -15.87 8.39
CA ASN A 197 -4.14 -15.58 7.96
C ASN A 197 -4.20 -15.47 6.43
N THR A 198 -5.38 -15.65 5.86
CA THR A 198 -5.57 -15.54 4.42
C THR A 198 -6.71 -14.59 4.14
N VAL A 199 -6.47 -13.63 3.25
CA VAL A 199 -7.52 -12.80 2.64
C VAL A 199 -7.61 -13.11 1.16
N SER A 200 -8.81 -13.18 0.65
CA SER A 200 -9.03 -13.43 -0.76
C SER A 200 -8.68 -12.18 -1.58
N ARG A 201 -7.99 -12.41 -2.69
CA ARG A 201 -7.88 -11.41 -3.75
C ARG A 201 -9.29 -10.99 -4.17
N ILE A 202 -9.53 -9.69 -4.27
CA ILE A 202 -10.76 -9.22 -4.90
C ILE A 202 -10.62 -9.54 -6.39
N PRO A 203 -11.47 -10.41 -6.95
CA PRO A 203 -11.45 -10.63 -8.39
C PRO A 203 -11.69 -9.27 -9.02
N SER A 204 -10.80 -8.86 -9.92
CA SER A 204 -11.10 -7.69 -10.73
C SER A 204 -12.40 -8.02 -11.47
N ALA A 205 -13.49 -7.35 -11.13
CA ALA A 205 -14.70 -7.36 -11.95
C ALA A 205 -14.46 -6.65 -13.30
N PHE A 206 -13.25 -6.25 -13.51
CA PHE A 206 -12.74 -5.44 -14.59
C PHE A 206 -11.94 -6.34 -15.53
N ASP A 207 -12.43 -6.54 -16.73
CA ASP A 207 -11.85 -7.40 -17.77
C ASP A 207 -10.71 -6.72 -18.58
N GLY A 208 -10.17 -5.62 -18.04
CA GLY A 208 -9.19 -4.78 -18.75
C GLY A 208 -9.82 -3.62 -19.50
N LYS A 209 -11.15 -3.61 -19.63
CA LYS A 209 -11.93 -2.55 -20.27
C LYS A 209 -12.97 -2.06 -19.27
N TRP A 210 -13.02 -0.81 -19.05
CA TRP A 210 -14.08 -0.25 -18.22
C TRP A 210 -15.16 0.38 -19.08
N MET A 211 -16.36 0.56 -18.53
CA MET A 211 -17.48 1.14 -19.24
C MET A 211 -17.97 0.26 -20.41
N TRP A 212 -18.01 -1.04 -20.16
CA TRP A 212 -18.63 -1.99 -21.09
C TRP A 212 -20.10 -2.24 -20.75
N VAL A 213 -20.78 -2.93 -21.61
CA VAL A 213 -22.12 -3.43 -21.39
C VAL A 213 -21.98 -4.95 -21.23
N ASP A 214 -22.58 -5.52 -20.19
CA ASP A 214 -22.57 -6.97 -19.97
C ASP A 214 -23.49 -7.72 -20.95
N GLY A 215 -23.50 -9.06 -20.84
CA GLY A 215 -24.32 -9.89 -21.71
C GLY A 215 -25.83 -9.66 -21.61
N ASN A 216 -26.29 -8.96 -20.57
CA ASN A 216 -27.69 -8.58 -20.37
C ASN A 216 -27.98 -7.14 -20.81
N GLY A 217 -27.01 -6.45 -21.36
CA GLY A 217 -27.15 -5.05 -21.74
C GLY A 217 -26.90 -4.05 -20.60
N GLU A 218 -26.48 -4.52 -19.42
CA GLU A 218 -26.27 -3.66 -18.26
C GLU A 218 -24.89 -3.00 -18.28
N PRO A 219 -24.82 -1.69 -18.00
CA PRO A 219 -23.52 -0.97 -17.95
C PRO A 219 -22.64 -1.47 -16.80
N GLN A 220 -21.36 -1.53 -17.06
CA GLN A 220 -20.34 -1.91 -16.11
C GLN A 220 -19.38 -0.74 -15.84
N PRO A 221 -18.67 -0.69 -14.70
CA PRO A 221 -18.37 -1.76 -13.74
C PRO A 221 -19.55 -2.16 -12.87
N LYS A 222 -19.57 -3.43 -12.46
CA LYS A 222 -20.57 -3.93 -11.50
C LYS A 222 -20.37 -3.31 -10.13
N PRO A 223 -21.46 -3.16 -9.35
CA PRO A 223 -21.35 -2.94 -7.91
C PRO A 223 -20.44 -4.00 -7.27
N ALA A 224 -19.81 -3.68 -6.18
CA ALA A 224 -18.87 -4.51 -5.41
C ALA A 224 -17.38 -4.17 -5.58
N LEU A 225 -17.02 -3.09 -6.27
CA LEU A 225 -15.63 -2.65 -6.43
C LEU A 225 -14.95 -2.27 -5.10
N PHE A 226 -15.73 -1.86 -4.11
CA PHE A 226 -15.24 -1.36 -2.83
C PHE A 226 -15.25 -2.40 -1.72
N VAL A 227 -15.78 -3.59 -1.98
CA VAL A 227 -15.70 -4.72 -1.05
C VAL A 227 -14.24 -5.11 -0.87
N GLY A 228 -13.78 -5.08 0.38
CA GLY A 228 -12.40 -5.37 0.75
C GLY A 228 -11.46 -4.16 0.81
N LEU A 229 -11.80 -3.02 0.24
CA LEU A 229 -11.12 -1.76 0.55
C LEU A 229 -11.54 -1.22 1.91
N PHE A 230 -12.83 -1.36 2.20
CA PHE A 230 -13.47 -0.98 3.45
C PHE A 230 -14.01 -2.22 4.15
N ARG A 231 -14.28 -2.10 5.44
CA ARG A 231 -14.93 -3.16 6.21
C ARG A 231 -16.28 -3.51 5.59
N ALA A 232 -16.68 -4.78 5.74
CA ALA A 232 -17.95 -5.26 5.19
C ALA A 232 -19.20 -4.59 5.81
N ASP A 233 -19.05 -4.05 7.03
CA ASP A 233 -20.07 -3.31 7.76
C ASP A 233 -20.00 -1.79 7.56
N ASN A 234 -19.12 -1.30 6.66
CA ASN A 234 -19.05 0.11 6.35
C ASN A 234 -20.35 0.59 5.68
N PRO A 235 -21.10 1.53 6.29
CA PRO A 235 -22.42 1.94 5.82
C PRO A 235 -22.38 2.67 4.46
N TYR A 236 -21.22 3.09 4.00
CA TYR A 236 -21.04 3.82 2.75
C TYR A 236 -20.79 2.93 1.53
N LEU A 237 -20.66 1.59 1.68
CA LEU A 237 -20.33 0.69 0.56
C LEU A 237 -21.30 0.79 -0.61
N GLU A 238 -22.58 0.77 -0.35
CA GLU A 238 -23.60 0.86 -1.41
C GLU A 238 -23.55 2.23 -2.11
N GLN A 239 -23.42 3.31 -1.33
CA GLN A 239 -23.31 4.65 -1.87
C GLN A 239 -22.02 4.85 -2.67
N LEU A 240 -20.90 4.28 -2.23
CA LEU A 240 -19.64 4.27 -2.99
C LEU A 240 -19.82 3.63 -4.36
N GLN A 241 -20.50 2.49 -4.42
CA GLN A 241 -20.74 1.78 -5.66
C GLN A 241 -21.64 2.58 -6.62
N THR A 242 -22.68 3.16 -6.09
CA THR A 242 -23.63 3.96 -6.87
C THR A 242 -22.97 5.23 -7.43
N THR A 243 -22.30 6.01 -6.57
CA THR A 243 -21.65 7.25 -6.98
C THR A 243 -20.48 7.00 -7.93
N TYR A 244 -19.76 5.88 -7.75
CA TYR A 244 -18.71 5.47 -8.68
C TYR A 244 -19.27 5.08 -10.06
N LYS A 245 -20.39 4.32 -10.11
CA LYS A 245 -21.06 3.98 -11.35
C LYS A 245 -21.50 5.24 -12.12
N ASP A 246 -22.10 6.20 -11.43
CA ASP A 246 -22.55 7.46 -12.04
C ASP A 246 -21.37 8.24 -12.62
N LEU A 247 -20.27 8.33 -11.87
CA LEU A 247 -19.05 8.95 -12.36
C LEU A 247 -18.49 8.21 -13.58
N ALA A 248 -18.41 6.87 -13.51
CA ALA A 248 -17.90 6.06 -14.60
C ALA A 248 -18.72 6.21 -15.89
N LEU A 249 -20.05 6.30 -15.79
CA LEU A 249 -20.93 6.55 -16.93
C LEU A 249 -20.74 7.95 -17.50
N ALA A 250 -20.53 8.97 -16.66
CA ALA A 250 -20.20 10.32 -17.12
C ALA A 250 -18.84 10.37 -17.84
N MET A 251 -17.84 9.63 -17.35
CA MET A 251 -16.55 9.50 -18.02
C MET A 251 -16.67 8.82 -19.38
N ARG A 252 -17.56 7.83 -19.51
CA ARG A 252 -17.89 7.21 -20.79
C ARG A 252 -18.51 8.21 -21.75
N LYS A 253 -19.49 9.01 -21.28
CA LYS A 253 -20.10 10.08 -22.08
C LYS A 253 -19.05 11.08 -22.57
N GLY A 254 -18.08 11.41 -21.73
CA GLY A 254 -16.94 12.28 -22.06
C GLY A 254 -15.85 11.62 -22.90
N THR A 255 -16.05 10.38 -23.35
CA THR A 255 -15.09 9.60 -24.16
C THR A 255 -13.71 9.43 -23.52
N CYS A 256 -13.60 9.56 -22.20
CA CYS A 256 -12.34 9.41 -21.46
C CYS A 256 -11.71 8.02 -21.69
N ASN A 257 -12.54 7.01 -21.96
CA ASN A 257 -12.14 5.64 -22.21
C ASN A 257 -11.49 5.38 -23.59
N THR A 258 -11.37 6.38 -24.45
CA THR A 258 -10.58 6.25 -25.68
C THR A 258 -9.08 6.24 -25.42
N CYS A 259 -8.65 6.97 -24.39
CA CYS A 259 -7.24 7.05 -23.98
C CYS A 259 -6.99 6.38 -22.60
N HIS A 260 -7.90 6.57 -21.66
CA HIS A 260 -7.73 6.10 -20.29
C HIS A 260 -8.24 4.67 -20.11
N VAL A 261 -7.52 3.72 -20.67
CA VAL A 261 -7.76 2.27 -20.51
C VAL A 261 -6.52 1.59 -19.93
N PRO A 262 -6.68 0.53 -19.14
CA PRO A 262 -5.56 -0.14 -18.48
C PRO A 262 -4.51 -0.72 -19.43
N ASP A 263 -4.91 -1.11 -20.62
CA ASP A 263 -4.06 -1.68 -21.67
C ASP A 263 -3.50 -0.63 -22.65
N ASN A 264 -3.74 0.67 -22.42
CA ASN A 264 -3.12 1.71 -23.22
C ASN A 264 -1.58 1.57 -23.19
N PRO A 265 -0.91 1.49 -24.36
CA PRO A 265 0.55 1.36 -24.42
C PRO A 265 1.27 2.55 -23.80
N GLU A 266 0.67 3.74 -23.81
CA GLU A 266 1.20 4.93 -23.17
C GLU A 266 0.84 4.92 -21.68
N ARG A 267 1.81 4.60 -20.82
CA ARG A 267 1.61 4.47 -19.36
C ARG A 267 0.95 5.69 -18.72
N MET A 268 1.28 6.89 -19.20
CA MET A 268 0.74 8.14 -18.66
C MET A 268 -0.75 8.34 -18.97
N LYS A 269 -1.28 7.66 -19.96
CA LYS A 269 -2.69 7.73 -20.37
C LYS A 269 -3.59 6.69 -19.69
N ARG A 270 -3.02 5.78 -18.89
CA ARG A 270 -3.81 4.81 -18.14
C ARG A 270 -4.62 5.49 -17.04
N LEU A 271 -5.91 5.25 -17.03
CA LEU A 271 -6.77 5.76 -15.97
C LEU A 271 -6.80 4.79 -14.80
N VAL A 272 -5.99 5.06 -13.80
CA VAL A 272 -5.85 4.20 -12.61
C VAL A 272 -7.11 4.16 -11.77
N LEU A 273 -7.96 5.19 -11.86
CA LEU A 273 -9.24 5.30 -11.15
C LEU A 273 -10.12 4.05 -11.30
N LEU A 274 -10.00 3.36 -12.43
CA LEU A 274 -10.85 2.22 -12.76
C LEU A 274 -10.18 0.85 -12.57
N GLN A 275 -8.93 0.83 -12.14
CA GLN A 275 -8.22 -0.44 -11.95
C GLN A 275 -8.60 -1.15 -10.66
N THR A 276 -8.76 -0.40 -9.58
CA THR A 276 -9.16 -0.93 -8.26
C THR A 276 -9.96 0.10 -7.48
N PRO A 277 -10.75 -0.32 -6.49
CA PRO A 277 -11.43 0.59 -5.57
C PRO A 277 -10.49 1.56 -4.86
N ALA A 278 -9.31 1.10 -4.48
CA ALA A 278 -8.30 1.93 -3.84
C ALA A 278 -7.84 3.07 -4.75
N HIS A 279 -7.64 2.78 -6.02
CA HIS A 279 -7.30 3.80 -7.02
C HIS A 279 -8.44 4.78 -7.25
N ALA A 280 -9.65 4.28 -7.40
CA ALA A 280 -10.84 5.12 -7.54
C ALA A 280 -10.93 6.13 -6.40
N ALA A 281 -10.82 5.66 -5.16
CA ALA A 281 -10.85 6.50 -3.97
C ALA A 281 -9.67 7.50 -3.90
N ALA A 282 -8.49 7.10 -4.37
CA ALA A 282 -7.28 7.92 -4.27
C ALA A 282 -7.15 8.98 -5.38
N GLU A 283 -7.61 8.67 -6.59
CA GLU A 283 -7.38 9.50 -7.78
C GLU A 283 -8.51 10.50 -8.06
N ILE A 284 -9.63 10.42 -7.34
CA ILE A 284 -10.78 11.28 -7.60
C ILE A 284 -10.44 12.77 -7.57
N LYS A 285 -9.59 13.22 -6.66
CA LYS A 285 -9.16 14.62 -6.57
C LYS A 285 -8.40 15.08 -7.81
N ARG A 286 -7.54 14.21 -8.36
CA ARG A 286 -6.79 14.51 -9.58
C ARG A 286 -7.71 14.60 -10.80
N LEU A 287 -8.67 13.67 -10.91
CA LEU A 287 -9.68 13.71 -11.94
C LEU A 287 -10.48 15.03 -11.87
N MET A 288 -10.98 15.36 -10.69
CA MET A 288 -11.75 16.58 -10.48
C MET A 288 -10.96 17.85 -10.82
N ALA A 289 -9.68 17.88 -10.46
CA ALA A 289 -8.80 19.00 -10.80
C ALA A 289 -8.55 19.10 -12.31
N ALA A 290 -8.34 17.98 -12.98
CA ALA A 290 -8.13 17.96 -14.43
C ALA A 290 -9.36 18.44 -15.20
N VAL A 291 -10.55 17.97 -14.83
CA VAL A 291 -11.81 18.38 -15.47
C VAL A 291 -12.15 19.85 -15.18
N ARG A 292 -11.95 20.30 -13.93
CA ARG A 292 -12.25 21.69 -13.52
C ARG A 292 -11.40 22.71 -14.26
N ASN A 293 -10.14 22.38 -14.46
CA ASN A 293 -9.14 23.28 -15.05
C ASN A 293 -8.94 23.03 -16.56
N ASP A 294 -9.83 22.30 -17.21
CA ASP A 294 -9.81 21.98 -18.65
C ASP A 294 -8.47 21.36 -19.14
N ARG A 295 -7.77 20.63 -18.25
CA ARG A 295 -6.54 19.91 -18.60
C ARG A 295 -6.78 18.59 -19.31
N MET A 296 -8.03 18.18 -19.42
CA MET A 296 -8.51 16.97 -20.11
C MET A 296 -9.90 17.28 -20.69
N PRO A 297 -10.21 16.73 -21.85
CA PRO A 297 -9.39 15.83 -22.68
C PRO A 297 -8.26 16.55 -23.42
N LEU A 298 -7.31 15.75 -23.94
CA LEU A 298 -6.32 16.22 -24.89
C LEU A 298 -6.75 15.79 -26.30
N ASP A 299 -6.36 16.57 -27.31
CA ASP A 299 -6.49 16.16 -28.71
C ASP A 299 -5.40 15.16 -29.14
N GLU A 300 -5.35 14.78 -30.42
CA GLU A 300 -4.42 13.81 -30.96
C GLU A 300 -2.95 14.23 -30.87
N ILE A 301 -2.69 15.52 -30.75
CA ILE A 301 -1.34 16.08 -30.63
C ILE A 301 -1.00 16.54 -29.21
N GLY A 302 -1.90 16.26 -28.24
CA GLY A 302 -1.66 16.52 -26.83
C GLY A 302 -2.00 17.94 -26.38
N ILE A 303 -2.81 18.68 -27.14
CA ILE A 303 -3.32 20.01 -26.77
C ILE A 303 -4.61 19.84 -25.98
N GLU A 304 -4.77 20.61 -24.92
CA GLU A 304 -5.97 20.65 -24.09
C GLU A 304 -7.19 21.06 -24.94
N LYS A 305 -8.28 20.29 -24.81
CA LYS A 305 -9.55 20.50 -25.49
C LYS A 305 -10.66 20.67 -24.46
N GLU A 306 -11.52 21.62 -24.65
CA GLU A 306 -12.67 21.81 -23.78
C GLU A 306 -13.68 20.67 -23.93
N LEU A 307 -14.19 20.19 -22.80
CA LEU A 307 -15.37 19.35 -22.76
C LEU A 307 -16.62 20.19 -23.08
N ASP A 308 -17.61 19.56 -23.67
CA ASP A 308 -18.94 20.21 -23.74
C ASP A 308 -19.45 20.49 -22.31
N ALA A 309 -20.18 21.60 -22.17
CA ALA A 309 -20.60 22.10 -20.85
C ALA A 309 -21.45 21.09 -20.06
N GLU A 310 -22.31 20.31 -20.76
CA GLU A 310 -23.13 19.29 -20.10
C GLU A 310 -22.30 18.16 -19.54
N THR A 311 -21.38 17.59 -20.33
CA THR A 311 -20.47 16.51 -19.89
C THR A 311 -19.56 16.99 -18.75
N LYS A 312 -19.01 18.20 -18.85
CA LYS A 312 -18.21 18.78 -17.78
C LYS A 312 -19.01 18.91 -16.48
N ALA A 313 -20.24 19.41 -16.56
CA ALA A 313 -21.13 19.53 -15.40
C ALA A 313 -21.46 18.17 -14.76
N LEU A 314 -21.73 17.14 -15.58
CA LEU A 314 -21.96 15.78 -15.09
C LEU A 314 -20.75 15.21 -14.38
N LEU A 315 -19.55 15.31 -14.97
CA LEU A 315 -18.32 14.84 -14.37
C LEU A 315 -18.03 15.52 -13.04
N LEU A 316 -18.20 16.84 -12.98
CA LEU A 316 -17.98 17.59 -11.74
C LEU A 316 -19.01 17.23 -10.66
N ARG A 317 -20.27 17.04 -11.02
CA ARG A 317 -21.34 16.66 -10.09
C ARG A 317 -21.11 15.26 -9.52
N PHE A 318 -20.95 14.27 -10.39
CA PHE A 318 -20.77 12.88 -9.95
C PHE A 318 -19.42 12.64 -9.29
N GLY A 319 -18.38 13.33 -9.76
CA GLY A 319 -17.07 13.30 -9.12
C GLY A 319 -17.10 13.86 -7.70
N ALA A 320 -17.81 14.97 -7.46
CA ALA A 320 -17.97 15.54 -6.13
C ALA A 320 -18.77 14.61 -5.20
N ALA A 321 -19.83 13.98 -5.70
CA ALA A 321 -20.62 13.02 -4.94
C ALA A 321 -19.76 11.81 -4.55
N PHE A 322 -18.98 11.26 -5.48
CA PHE A 322 -18.09 10.15 -5.21
C PHE A 322 -16.98 10.55 -4.21
N GLU A 323 -16.32 11.70 -4.40
CA GLU A 323 -15.29 12.21 -3.48
C GLU A 323 -15.82 12.37 -2.05
N SER A 324 -16.99 12.95 -1.89
CA SER A 324 -17.64 13.11 -0.58
C SER A 324 -17.90 11.76 0.09
N THR A 325 -18.41 10.79 -0.66
CA THR A 325 -18.68 9.45 -0.14
C THR A 325 -17.39 8.73 0.27
N VAL A 326 -16.32 8.89 -0.52
CA VAL A 326 -14.99 8.35 -0.19
C VAL A 326 -14.47 8.93 1.13
N VAL A 327 -14.60 10.24 1.33
CA VAL A 327 -14.18 10.90 2.58
C VAL A 327 -14.96 10.37 3.76
N ALA A 328 -16.28 10.26 3.64
CA ALA A 328 -17.15 9.74 4.71
C ALA A 328 -16.82 8.26 5.06
N ALA A 329 -16.59 7.43 4.04
CA ALA A 329 -16.22 6.04 4.25
C ALA A 329 -14.89 5.89 4.99
N TYR A 330 -13.88 6.69 4.65
CA TYR A 330 -12.60 6.68 5.36
C TYR A 330 -12.68 7.26 6.78
N ALA A 331 -13.52 8.27 7.00
CA ALA A 331 -13.74 8.80 8.34
C ALA A 331 -14.35 7.72 9.25
N TRP A 332 -15.39 7.04 8.76
CA TRP A 332 -16.00 5.94 9.50
C TRP A 332 -15.02 4.79 9.83
N GLU A 333 -14.11 4.43 8.89
CA GLU A 333 -13.07 3.42 9.15
C GLU A 333 -12.10 3.82 10.26
N LYS A 334 -11.88 5.10 10.45
CA LYS A 334 -11.02 5.62 11.52
C LYS A 334 -11.72 5.71 12.87
N GLY A 335 -13.04 5.62 12.90
CA GLY A 335 -13.85 5.81 14.10
C GLY A 335 -14.10 7.29 14.42
N ASP A 336 -14.01 8.16 13.40
CA ASP A 336 -14.30 9.60 13.51
C ASP A 336 -15.80 9.89 13.32
#